data_82ffbfb630e6531bcaf07cfc25c286b0
#
_entry.id   82ffbfb630e6531bcaf07cfc25c286b0
#
_cell.length_a   1.000
_cell.length_b   1.000
_cell.length_c   1.000
_cell.angle_alpha   90.00
_cell.angle_beta   90.00
_cell.angle_gamma   90.00
#
_symmetry.space_group_name_H-M   'P 1'
#
loop_
_entity.id
_entity.type
_entity.pdbx_description
1 polymer ?
#
loop_
_entity_poly.entity_id
_entity_poly.type
_entity_poly.pdbx_seq_one_letter_code
_entity_poly.pdbx_strand_id
1 'polypeptide(L)'
;MQQVIKLAEKLMKRGCHIAIDDFGKEESNLLRLMQMPFSVLKIDKAVVWTIDTTSFSKDLISEIIYFLHKYGIQITAEGIENQLQAKELSDMGCDFLQGYLISKPVSFKDFCAFIDAHNKKGSAEMKETPEEKGKNEPQKRKMKKSNIPYDFPVLAE
;
A
#
# COMPACT_ATOMS: atom_id res chain seq x y z
N MET A 1 2.40 19.46 17.35
CA MET A 1 2.52 18.02 17.14
C MET A 1 1.55 17.22 18.01
N GLN A 2 1.57 17.31 19.35
CA GLN A 2 0.71 16.53 20.24
C GLN A 2 -0.81 16.65 19.99
N GLN A 3 -1.31 17.83 19.62
CA GLN A 3 -2.75 18.01 19.30
C GLN A 3 -3.16 17.22 18.04
N VAL A 4 -2.27 17.17 17.04
CA VAL A 4 -2.51 16.42 15.79
C VAL A 4 -2.53 14.91 16.06
N ILE A 5 -1.61 14.42 16.88
CA ILE A 5 -1.57 13.01 17.31
C ILE A 5 -2.87 12.63 18.01
N LYS A 6 -3.29 13.41 19.02
CA LYS A 6 -4.56 13.17 19.75
C LYS A 6 -5.79 13.21 18.84
N LEU A 7 -5.79 14.08 17.81
CA LEU A 7 -6.88 14.12 16.82
C LEU A 7 -6.88 12.87 15.95
N ALA A 8 -5.71 12.46 15.45
CA ALA A 8 -5.57 11.25 14.65
C ALA A 8 -6.04 10.01 15.41
N GLU A 9 -5.63 9.85 16.67
CA GLU A 9 -6.10 8.75 17.54
C GLU A 9 -7.64 8.74 17.70
N LYS A 10 -8.24 9.92 17.90
CA LYS A 10 -9.70 10.03 18.02
C LYS A 10 -10.42 9.64 16.72
N LEU A 11 -9.87 10.01 15.58
CA LEU A 11 -10.41 9.66 14.26
C LEU A 11 -10.30 8.15 14.01
N MET A 12 -9.13 7.56 14.29
CA MET A 12 -8.92 6.11 14.14
C MET A 12 -9.85 5.30 15.06
N LYS A 13 -10.06 5.72 16.29
CA LYS A 13 -11.05 5.09 17.21
C LYS A 13 -12.49 5.14 16.69
N ARG A 14 -12.79 6.04 15.74
CA ARG A 14 -14.09 6.14 15.06
C ARG A 14 -14.12 5.40 13.70
N GLY A 15 -13.10 4.62 13.40
CA GLY A 15 -13.00 3.85 12.16
C GLY A 15 -12.46 4.63 10.96
N CYS A 16 -11.92 5.85 11.16
CA CYS A 16 -11.24 6.57 10.09
C CYS A 16 -9.84 5.98 9.84
N HIS A 17 -9.45 5.89 8.57
CA HIS A 17 -8.09 5.57 8.17
C HIS A 17 -7.27 6.86 8.06
N ILE A 18 -6.08 6.85 8.64
CA ILE A 18 -5.13 7.96 8.54
C ILE A 18 -4.01 7.49 7.62
N ALA A 19 -3.73 8.27 6.58
CA ALA A 19 -2.64 8.01 5.66
C ALA A 19 -1.48 8.98 5.90
N ILE A 20 -0.26 8.45 5.88
CA ILE A 20 0.96 9.26 5.70
C ILE A 20 1.26 9.30 4.21
N ASP A 21 1.29 10.48 3.65
CA ASP A 21 1.52 10.75 2.24
C ASP A 21 2.97 11.15 1.95
N ASP A 22 3.38 11.04 0.67
CA ASP A 22 4.71 11.45 0.18
C ASP A 22 5.90 10.77 0.89
N PHE A 23 5.78 9.50 1.31
CA PHE A 23 6.89 8.82 1.97
C PHE A 23 8.09 8.63 1.04
N GLY A 24 9.22 9.17 1.46
CA GLY A 24 10.49 9.13 0.72
C GLY A 24 10.82 10.38 -0.09
N LYS A 25 9.93 11.39 -0.10
CA LYS A 25 10.16 12.63 -0.84
C LYS A 25 10.99 13.68 -0.09
N GLU A 26 10.91 13.71 1.22
CA GLU A 26 11.61 14.67 2.08
C GLU A 26 12.26 14.00 3.30
N GLU A 27 13.26 14.64 3.89
CA GLU A 27 14.05 14.08 5.00
C GLU A 27 13.28 13.83 6.30
N SER A 28 12.06 14.37 6.44
CA SER A 28 11.31 14.36 7.71
C SER A 28 10.34 13.19 7.89
N ASN A 29 10.22 12.29 6.92
CA ASN A 29 9.14 11.27 6.93
C ASN A 29 9.33 10.17 7.97
N LEU A 30 10.56 9.76 8.27
CA LEU A 30 10.82 8.70 9.24
C LEU A 30 10.36 9.07 10.66
N LEU A 31 10.59 10.32 11.08
CA LEU A 31 10.15 10.78 12.40
C LEU A 31 8.61 10.80 12.52
N ARG A 32 7.91 11.13 11.42
CA ARG A 32 6.43 11.06 11.37
C ARG A 32 5.94 9.63 11.53
N LEU A 33 6.58 8.65 10.88
CA LEU A 33 6.24 7.24 11.06
C LEU A 33 6.35 6.78 12.52
N MET A 34 7.34 7.30 13.25
CA MET A 34 7.57 6.94 14.65
C MET A 34 6.61 7.62 15.63
N GLN A 35 6.02 8.75 15.28
CA GLN A 35 5.25 9.59 16.20
C GLN A 35 3.76 9.67 15.90
N MET A 36 3.36 9.46 14.65
CA MET A 36 1.96 9.60 14.23
C MET A 36 1.25 8.26 14.17
N PRO A 37 0.05 8.13 14.74
CA PRO A 37 -0.78 6.97 14.48
C PRO A 37 -1.32 7.04 13.05
N PHE A 38 -1.15 5.95 12.28
CA PHE A 38 -1.63 5.85 10.91
C PHE A 38 -1.97 4.39 10.56
N SER A 39 -2.76 4.19 9.52
CA SER A 39 -3.15 2.87 9.03
C SER A 39 -2.78 2.63 7.57
N VAL A 40 -2.36 3.69 6.86
CA VAL A 40 -1.95 3.61 5.46
C VAL A 40 -0.66 4.40 5.27
N LEU A 41 0.31 3.82 4.56
CA LEU A 41 1.50 4.53 4.09
C LEU A 41 1.44 4.64 2.57
N LYS A 42 1.63 5.85 2.03
CA LYS A 42 1.72 6.10 0.60
C LYS A 42 3.17 6.35 0.21
N ILE A 43 3.75 5.42 -0.54
CA ILE A 43 5.13 5.49 -1.04
C ILE A 43 5.15 6.39 -2.27
N ASP A 44 5.89 7.49 -2.20
CA ASP A 44 5.99 8.46 -3.31
C ASP A 44 6.66 7.83 -4.54
N LYS A 45 6.28 8.34 -5.72
CA LYS A 45 6.84 7.91 -7.01
C LYS A 45 8.37 7.96 -7.07
N ALA A 46 8.99 8.92 -6.39
CA ALA A 46 10.45 9.03 -6.38
C ALA A 46 11.11 7.78 -5.80
N VAL A 47 10.49 7.14 -4.80
CA VAL A 47 10.94 5.86 -4.24
C VAL A 47 10.57 4.71 -5.17
N VAL A 48 9.33 4.67 -5.65
CA VAL A 48 8.83 3.63 -6.57
C VAL A 48 9.72 3.52 -7.81
N TRP A 49 10.13 4.62 -8.40
CA TRP A 49 10.96 4.64 -9.61
C TRP A 49 12.38 4.11 -9.37
N THR A 50 12.85 4.01 -8.12
CA THR A 50 14.16 3.40 -7.82
C THR A 50 14.15 1.88 -7.95
N ILE A 51 12.98 1.24 -7.99
CA ILE A 51 12.84 -0.22 -8.16
C ILE A 51 13.56 -0.70 -9.43
N ASP A 52 13.49 0.10 -10.49
CA ASP A 52 14.10 -0.24 -11.77
C ASP A 52 15.63 0.00 -11.80
N THR A 53 16.20 0.59 -10.73
CA THR A 53 17.60 1.04 -10.74
C THR A 53 18.56 0.08 -10.06
N THR A 54 18.22 -0.48 -8.90
CA THR A 54 19.12 -1.36 -8.14
C THR A 54 18.37 -2.45 -7.39
N SER A 55 19.02 -3.60 -7.18
CA SER A 55 18.51 -4.67 -6.31
C SER A 55 18.35 -4.18 -4.85
N PHE A 56 19.24 -3.32 -4.38
CA PHE A 56 19.16 -2.75 -3.03
C PHE A 56 17.86 -2.00 -2.80
N SER A 57 17.40 -1.18 -3.78
CA SER A 57 16.14 -0.45 -3.68
C SER A 57 14.94 -1.40 -3.59
N LYS A 58 14.95 -2.47 -4.38
CA LYS A 58 13.92 -3.52 -4.34
C LYS A 58 13.85 -4.19 -2.97
N ASP A 59 15.00 -4.63 -2.48
CA ASP A 59 15.09 -5.30 -1.18
C ASP A 59 14.62 -4.38 -0.05
N LEU A 60 15.06 -3.11 -0.07
CA LEU A 60 14.68 -2.13 0.93
C LEU A 60 13.16 -1.87 0.94
N ILE A 61 12.55 -1.68 -0.23
CA ILE A 61 11.10 -1.44 -0.34
C ILE A 61 10.33 -2.68 0.14
N SER A 62 10.78 -3.87 -0.27
CA SER A 62 10.18 -5.13 0.16
C SER A 62 10.21 -5.29 1.69
N GLU A 63 11.33 -4.97 2.33
CA GLU A 63 11.45 -5.04 3.79
C GLU A 63 10.58 -3.97 4.50
N ILE A 64 10.45 -2.77 3.95
CA ILE A 64 9.55 -1.74 4.48
C ILE A 64 8.10 -2.24 4.42
N ILE A 65 7.65 -2.76 3.29
CA ILE A 65 6.30 -3.32 3.12
C ILE A 65 6.07 -4.44 4.14
N TYR A 66 6.98 -5.42 4.19
CA TYR A 66 6.90 -6.53 5.13
C TYR A 66 6.85 -6.07 6.59
N PHE A 67 7.72 -5.12 6.97
CA PHE A 67 7.78 -4.57 8.33
C PHE A 67 6.46 -3.90 8.72
N LEU A 68 5.91 -3.05 7.85
CA LEU A 68 4.69 -2.30 8.15
C LEU A 68 3.45 -3.21 8.20
N HIS A 69 3.41 -4.25 7.39
CA HIS A 69 2.35 -5.26 7.45
C HIS A 69 2.28 -5.99 8.81
N LYS A 70 3.40 -6.17 9.51
CA LYS A 70 3.39 -6.74 10.88
C LYS A 70 2.56 -5.91 11.84
N TYR A 71 2.43 -4.62 11.57
CA TYR A 71 1.65 -3.69 12.35
C TYR A 71 0.27 -3.39 11.76
N GLY A 72 -0.17 -4.12 10.75
CA GLY A 72 -1.47 -3.97 10.12
C GLY A 72 -1.62 -2.68 9.28
N ILE A 73 -0.48 -2.08 8.89
CA ILE A 73 -0.47 -0.87 8.05
C ILE A 73 -0.54 -1.31 6.59
N GLN A 74 -1.45 -0.70 5.84
CA GLN A 74 -1.59 -0.92 4.40
C GLN A 74 -0.66 0.01 3.62
N ILE A 75 -0.20 -0.47 2.46
CA ILE A 75 0.76 0.25 1.64
C ILE A 75 0.13 0.61 0.29
N THR A 76 0.23 1.87 -0.10
CA THR A 76 -0.10 2.34 -1.44
C THR A 76 1.18 2.78 -2.14
N ALA A 77 1.50 2.22 -3.29
CA ALA A 77 2.58 2.70 -4.14
C ALA A 77 2.03 3.66 -5.19
N GLU A 78 2.64 4.85 -5.28
CA GLU A 78 2.22 5.91 -6.18
C GLU A 78 3.10 6.03 -7.42
N GLY A 79 2.58 6.63 -8.48
CA GLY A 79 3.34 6.92 -9.69
C GLY A 79 3.71 5.69 -10.51
N ILE A 80 2.86 4.65 -10.50
CA ILE A 80 3.06 3.47 -11.32
C ILE A 80 2.83 3.84 -12.80
N GLU A 81 3.87 3.66 -13.63
CA GLU A 81 3.84 4.04 -15.04
C GLU A 81 3.99 2.85 -15.99
N ASN A 82 4.53 1.73 -15.52
CA ASN A 82 4.75 0.55 -16.35
C ASN A 82 4.39 -0.76 -15.65
N GLN A 83 4.21 -1.83 -16.46
CA GLN A 83 3.80 -3.15 -15.99
C GLN A 83 4.85 -3.82 -15.10
N LEU A 84 6.14 -3.52 -15.29
CA LEU A 84 7.21 -4.09 -14.49
C LEU A 84 7.12 -3.59 -13.05
N GLN A 85 6.95 -2.26 -12.86
CA GLN A 85 6.73 -1.66 -11.54
C GLN A 85 5.51 -2.25 -10.85
N ALA A 86 4.38 -2.34 -11.58
CA ALA A 86 3.15 -2.90 -11.03
C ALA A 86 3.34 -4.36 -10.57
N LYS A 87 3.99 -5.17 -11.40
CA LYS A 87 4.26 -6.57 -11.09
C LYS A 87 5.18 -6.72 -9.87
N GLU A 88 6.31 -6.03 -9.85
CA GLU A 88 7.28 -6.12 -8.76
C GLU A 88 6.68 -5.68 -7.42
N LEU A 89 5.95 -4.57 -7.39
CA LEU A 89 5.29 -4.10 -6.15
C LEU A 89 4.19 -5.07 -5.69
N SER A 90 3.45 -5.66 -6.63
CA SER A 90 2.48 -6.71 -6.30
C SER A 90 3.16 -7.95 -5.72
N ASP A 91 4.29 -8.38 -6.31
CA ASP A 91 5.07 -9.52 -5.82
C ASP A 91 5.67 -9.25 -4.42
N MET A 92 6.02 -7.99 -4.10
CA MET A 92 6.43 -7.55 -2.77
C MET A 92 5.27 -7.48 -1.76
N GLY A 93 4.03 -7.59 -2.22
CA GLY A 93 2.85 -7.56 -1.37
C GLY A 93 2.26 -6.18 -1.13
N CYS A 94 2.58 -5.17 -1.96
CA CYS A 94 1.94 -3.86 -1.87
C CYS A 94 0.41 -4.00 -2.01
N ASP A 95 -0.35 -3.35 -1.12
CA ASP A 95 -1.81 -3.52 -1.05
C ASP A 95 -2.53 -2.77 -2.18
N PHE A 96 -2.04 -1.58 -2.54
CA PHE A 96 -2.66 -0.73 -3.54
C PHE A 96 -1.62 -0.12 -4.48
N LEU A 97 -1.96 -0.04 -5.76
CA LEU A 97 -1.16 0.59 -6.80
C LEU A 97 -1.92 1.78 -7.37
N GLN A 98 -1.26 2.93 -7.46
CA GLN A 98 -1.81 4.16 -8.02
C GLN A 98 -0.84 4.74 -9.06
N GLY A 99 -1.33 5.05 -10.27
CA GLY A 99 -0.49 5.68 -11.29
C GLY A 99 -1.12 5.72 -12.67
N TYR A 100 -0.41 6.32 -13.60
CA TYR A 100 -0.88 6.52 -14.97
C TYR A 100 -0.99 5.23 -15.78
N LEU A 101 -0.33 4.18 -15.34
CA LEU A 101 -0.55 2.84 -15.90
C LEU A 101 -2.00 2.40 -15.74
N ILE A 102 -2.66 2.76 -14.64
CA ILE A 102 -4.03 2.37 -14.31
C ILE A 102 -5.01 3.36 -14.91
N SER A 103 -4.90 4.62 -14.52
CA SER A 103 -5.69 5.74 -15.06
C SER A 103 -5.05 7.07 -14.68
N LYS A 104 -5.17 8.05 -15.57
CA LYS A 104 -4.97 9.45 -15.22
C LYS A 104 -6.16 9.94 -14.40
N PRO A 105 -6.03 11.05 -13.66
CA PRO A 105 -7.18 11.69 -13.02
C PRO A 105 -8.28 11.97 -14.04
N VAL A 106 -9.49 11.54 -13.73
CA VAL A 106 -10.67 11.68 -14.62
C VAL A 106 -11.83 12.33 -13.87
N SER A 107 -12.85 12.80 -14.60
CA SER A 107 -14.07 13.30 -13.98
C SER A 107 -14.82 12.19 -13.24
N PHE A 108 -15.68 12.55 -12.28
CA PHE A 108 -16.51 11.56 -11.56
C PHE A 108 -17.33 10.69 -12.52
N LYS A 109 -17.87 11.27 -13.58
CA LYS A 109 -18.64 10.54 -14.61
C LYS A 109 -17.78 9.48 -15.31
N ASP A 110 -16.56 9.85 -15.71
CA ASP A 110 -15.65 8.93 -16.40
C ASP A 110 -15.10 7.87 -15.45
N PHE A 111 -14.92 8.21 -14.16
CA PHE A 111 -14.55 7.26 -13.13
C PHE A 111 -15.62 6.18 -12.94
N CYS A 112 -16.90 6.54 -12.87
CA CYS A 112 -17.99 5.56 -12.79
C CYS A 112 -17.98 4.62 -13.99
N ALA A 113 -17.81 5.16 -15.21
CA ALA A 113 -17.74 4.35 -16.42
C ALA A 113 -16.51 3.40 -16.42
N PHE A 114 -15.37 3.88 -15.92
CA PHE A 114 -14.16 3.08 -15.78
C PHE A 114 -14.37 1.89 -14.83
N ILE A 115 -14.95 2.11 -13.63
CA ILE A 115 -15.24 1.07 -12.67
C ILE A 115 -16.21 0.03 -13.25
N ASP A 116 -17.29 0.46 -13.90
CA ASP A 116 -18.25 -0.43 -14.52
C ASP A 116 -17.61 -1.33 -15.59
N ALA A 117 -16.73 -0.77 -16.40
CA ALA A 117 -16.01 -1.52 -17.43
C ALA A 117 -15.01 -2.52 -16.82
N HIS A 118 -14.32 -2.12 -15.76
CA HIS A 118 -13.34 -2.96 -15.07
C HIS A 118 -14.00 -4.16 -14.37
N ASN A 119 -15.12 -3.91 -13.68
CA ASN A 119 -15.88 -4.96 -13.00
C ASN A 119 -16.48 -5.99 -14.00
N LYS A 120 -16.88 -5.54 -15.18
CA LYS A 120 -17.36 -6.45 -16.24
C LYS A 120 -16.25 -7.36 -16.78
N LYS A 121 -15.03 -6.87 -16.94
CA LYS A 121 -13.88 -7.67 -17.38
C LYS A 121 -13.50 -8.71 -16.33
N GLY A 122 -13.36 -8.33 -15.08
CA GLY A 122 -13.06 -9.26 -13.98
C GLY A 122 -14.11 -10.38 -13.83
N SER A 123 -15.38 -10.10 -14.11
CA SER A 123 -16.45 -11.10 -14.11
C SER A 123 -16.40 -12.05 -15.31
N ALA A 124 -15.80 -11.63 -16.43
CA ALA A 124 -15.63 -12.48 -17.62
C ALA A 124 -14.42 -13.42 -17.46
N GLU A 125 -13.31 -12.92 -16.93
CA GLU A 125 -12.09 -13.72 -16.70
C GLU A 125 -12.27 -14.81 -15.63
N MET A 126 -13.16 -14.62 -14.66
CA MET A 126 -13.51 -15.65 -13.67
C MET A 126 -14.33 -16.82 -14.25
N LYS A 127 -14.84 -16.73 -15.48
CA LYS A 127 -15.64 -17.77 -16.13
C LYS A 127 -14.86 -18.69 -17.06
N GLU A 128 -13.60 -18.38 -17.35
CA GLU A 128 -12.76 -19.15 -18.29
C GLU A 128 -11.45 -19.60 -17.63
N THR A 129 -11.51 -20.50 -16.67
CA THR A 129 -10.34 -21.33 -16.33
C THR A 129 -10.74 -22.80 -16.32
N PRO A 130 -10.31 -23.59 -17.33
CA PRO A 130 -10.28 -25.03 -17.21
C PRO A 130 -9.24 -25.42 -16.16
N GLU A 131 -9.56 -26.43 -15.36
CA GLU A 131 -8.66 -27.05 -14.39
C GLU A 131 -7.35 -27.50 -15.04
N GLU A 132 -6.22 -26.86 -14.70
CA GLU A 132 -4.92 -27.48 -14.82
C GLU A 132 -4.28 -27.64 -13.44
N LYS A 133 -4.25 -28.91 -13.03
CA LYS A 133 -3.46 -29.42 -11.90
C LYS A 133 -1.99 -29.33 -12.24
N GLY A 134 -1.20 -28.55 -11.47
CA GLY A 134 0.26 -28.55 -11.64
C GLY A 134 0.97 -27.67 -10.62
N LYS A 135 1.24 -28.22 -9.45
CA LYS A 135 2.29 -27.93 -8.46
C LYS A 135 3.30 -26.82 -8.85
N ASN A 136 3.14 -25.67 -8.20
CA ASN A 136 4.21 -24.92 -7.52
C ASN A 136 3.55 -23.69 -6.89
N GLU A 137 3.09 -23.83 -5.66
CA GLU A 137 2.69 -22.70 -4.83
C GLU A 137 3.96 -21.97 -4.36
N PRO A 138 4.09 -20.65 -4.63
CA PRO A 138 4.96 -19.83 -3.81
C PRO A 138 4.37 -19.85 -2.40
N GLN A 139 5.20 -20.14 -1.41
CA GLN A 139 4.78 -20.20 -0.01
C GLN A 139 4.19 -18.84 0.40
N LYS A 140 2.88 -18.70 0.30
CA LYS A 140 2.12 -17.65 0.99
C LYS A 140 2.34 -17.88 2.48
N ARG A 141 3.26 -17.12 3.08
CA ARG A 141 3.37 -17.03 4.53
C ARG A 141 1.98 -16.65 5.06
N LYS A 142 1.27 -17.61 5.63
CA LYS A 142 -0.04 -17.38 6.25
C LYS A 142 0.14 -16.33 7.34
N MET A 143 -0.26 -15.09 7.05
CA MET A 143 -0.41 -14.08 8.08
C MET A 143 -1.56 -14.52 8.99
N LYS A 144 -1.24 -14.85 10.24
CA LYS A 144 -2.25 -14.87 11.29
C LYS A 144 -2.73 -13.43 11.44
N LYS A 145 -4.04 -13.18 11.27
CA LYS A 145 -4.68 -11.94 11.70
C LYS A 145 -4.45 -11.82 13.20
N SER A 146 -3.38 -11.15 13.59
CA SER A 146 -3.20 -10.76 14.97
C SER A 146 -3.96 -9.46 15.17
N ASN A 147 -5.04 -9.50 15.96
CA ASN A 147 -5.57 -8.32 16.61
C ASN A 147 -4.53 -7.85 17.63
N ILE A 148 -3.51 -7.15 17.20
CA ILE A 148 -2.60 -6.47 18.09
C ILE A 148 -3.14 -5.05 18.21
N PRO A 149 -3.64 -4.63 19.40
CA PRO A 149 -3.92 -3.24 19.64
C PRO A 149 -2.57 -2.51 19.58
N TYR A 150 -2.52 -1.47 18.78
CA TYR A 150 -1.36 -0.62 18.63
C TYR A 150 -1.12 0.12 19.95
N ASP A 151 -0.16 -0.33 20.74
CA ASP A 151 0.45 0.48 21.78
C ASP A 151 1.56 1.32 21.16
N PHE A 152 1.22 2.52 20.71
CA PHE A 152 2.24 3.52 20.45
C PHE A 152 2.88 3.90 21.77
N PRO A 153 4.21 3.94 21.86
CA PRO A 153 4.86 4.40 23.06
C PRO A 153 4.42 5.85 23.32
N VAL A 154 3.62 6.05 24.36
CA VAL A 154 3.34 7.37 24.90
C VAL A 154 4.68 7.86 25.44
N LEU A 155 5.29 8.82 24.75
CA LEU A 155 6.43 9.53 25.30
C LEU A 155 5.96 10.17 26.59
N ALA A 156 6.44 9.62 27.72
CA ALA A 156 6.27 10.24 29.03
C ALA A 156 6.86 11.66 28.99
N GLU A 157 6.14 12.63 29.58
CA GLU A 157 6.53 14.03 29.70
C GLU A 157 7.89 14.22 30.37
#